data_bf1aa0f2d79c3a24950e76ba56b4ede2
#
_entry.id   bf1aa0f2d79c3a24950e76ba56b4ede2
#
_cell.length_a   1.000
_cell.length_b   1.000
_cell.length_c   1.000
_cell.angle_alpha   90.00
_cell.angle_beta   90.00
_cell.angle_gamma   90.00
#
_symmetry.space_group_name_H-M   'P 1'
#
loop_
_entity.id
_entity.type
_entity.pdbx_description
1 polymer ?
#
loop_
_entity_poly.entity_id
_entity_poly.type
_entity_poly.pdbx_seq_one_letter_code
_entity_poly.pdbx_strand_id
1 'polypeptide(L)'
;MRKSNWKVNVNGQGMPVNDIINRFWMSRGIENPETFLNPVGNILPAGELKNIDKAAMTFNICKNMPSPKFVIYADVDADGCSSAAILYHYLTAIGVEAEVYINKKKEHGVKDEFFLEDRHEDCVIVVDSINDTMEQYEKIWAQGKQLIILDHHIPNATILENAESLNLVSSAIDYPNPHLSGSGVTWKFVKYLDFINGTNIADNLVDLAAVGIIADVCSVGPDSMENREICHMGFRNLQNCGIRAVVNADEMIAESVGFSIGPLVNAANRMNQNQLALDLFLTDKFTEAKQIVKDLTKIKEEQKKLAAELFENFETMVLEQQDNHCYYFMVDESYGTLGGLLATKASDKWKRPCIVVHDTPMGYAGSMRAVGVENFSAIVNSSGLGECAGHENSAGIVIPKENFEQFKTYIESQLQTLDFTPMVEVDLYLERMQITPFLLQKVKEINRISGACFPPVSVCIENIKKYTIKKLSQGKHLCVETPDMKFLVWNFNKWEDVCEEGILHAVGGIDESFFMGKRTNQMLMQDFIFQPTPKVTALW
;
A
#
# COMPACT_ATOMS: atom_id res chain seq x y z
N MET A 1 -13.59 -25.77 4.46
CA MET A 1 -12.94 -24.76 3.60
C MET A 1 -13.71 -24.63 2.29
N ARG A 2 -14.11 -23.43 1.87
CA ARG A 2 -14.50 -23.21 0.48
C ARG A 2 -13.25 -23.45 -0.37
N LYS A 3 -13.33 -24.34 -1.37
CA LYS A 3 -12.22 -24.58 -2.31
C LYS A 3 -12.04 -23.30 -3.12
N SER A 4 -10.85 -22.70 -3.08
CA SER A 4 -10.47 -21.66 -4.03
C SER A 4 -10.29 -22.30 -5.41
N ASN A 5 -10.71 -21.59 -6.44
CA ASN A 5 -10.42 -21.99 -7.81
C ASN A 5 -9.06 -21.37 -8.21
N TRP A 6 -8.11 -22.20 -8.58
CA TRP A 6 -6.80 -21.75 -9.05
C TRP A 6 -6.79 -21.65 -10.57
N LYS A 7 -6.54 -20.45 -11.05
CA LYS A 7 -6.38 -20.17 -12.49
C LYS A 7 -4.89 -20.03 -12.78
N VAL A 8 -4.31 -21.01 -13.43
CA VAL A 8 -2.89 -21.08 -13.77
C VAL A 8 -2.65 -20.45 -15.14
N ASN A 9 -1.73 -19.48 -15.21
CA ASN A 9 -1.37 -18.79 -16.44
C ASN A 9 -0.36 -19.58 -17.29
N VAL A 10 0.63 -20.22 -16.62
CA VAL A 10 1.67 -21.01 -17.31
C VAL A 10 1.82 -22.39 -16.65
N ASN A 11 1.55 -23.45 -17.41
CA ASN A 11 1.96 -24.79 -17.00
C ASN A 11 3.42 -25.03 -17.40
N GLY A 12 4.31 -25.00 -16.41
CA GLY A 12 5.76 -25.16 -16.59
C GLY A 12 6.29 -26.55 -16.25
N GLN A 13 5.42 -27.52 -15.90
CA GLN A 13 5.87 -28.86 -15.52
C GLN A 13 6.72 -29.51 -16.62
N GLY A 14 7.83 -30.09 -16.24
CA GLY A 14 8.77 -30.76 -17.15
C GLY A 14 9.54 -29.82 -18.09
N MET A 15 9.35 -28.50 -18.01
CA MET A 15 10.04 -27.54 -18.86
C MET A 15 11.39 -27.11 -18.27
N PRO A 16 12.36 -26.76 -19.11
CA PRO A 16 13.58 -26.05 -18.70
C PRO A 16 13.25 -24.69 -18.06
N VAL A 17 14.01 -24.26 -17.07
CA VAL A 17 13.74 -23.00 -16.32
C VAL A 17 13.70 -21.79 -17.24
N ASN A 18 14.55 -21.70 -18.24
CA ASN A 18 14.54 -20.58 -19.18
C ASN A 18 13.21 -20.48 -19.96
N ASP A 19 12.67 -21.63 -20.38
CA ASP A 19 11.38 -21.65 -21.10
C ASP A 19 10.23 -21.26 -20.17
N ILE A 20 10.27 -21.67 -18.90
CA ILE A 20 9.32 -21.25 -17.87
C ILE A 20 9.35 -19.73 -17.73
N ILE A 21 10.52 -19.13 -17.56
CA ILE A 21 10.70 -17.69 -17.39
C ILE A 21 10.25 -16.92 -18.66
N ASN A 22 10.57 -17.42 -19.84
CA ASN A 22 10.11 -16.77 -21.08
C ASN A 22 8.57 -16.78 -21.20
N ARG A 23 7.93 -17.90 -20.88
CA ARG A 23 6.46 -17.99 -20.88
C ARG A 23 5.81 -17.14 -19.79
N PHE A 24 6.45 -17.01 -18.62
CA PHE A 24 6.01 -16.09 -17.57
C PHE A 24 5.97 -14.64 -18.11
N TRP A 25 7.05 -14.16 -18.74
CA TRP A 25 7.08 -12.81 -19.28
C TRP A 25 6.00 -12.58 -20.35
N MET A 26 5.80 -13.54 -21.23
CA MET A 26 4.74 -13.49 -22.24
C MET A 26 3.35 -13.44 -21.59
N SER A 27 3.10 -14.24 -20.54
CA SER A 27 1.81 -14.26 -19.84
C SER A 27 1.51 -12.96 -19.10
N ARG A 28 2.55 -12.22 -18.69
CA ARG A 28 2.46 -10.89 -18.08
C ARG A 28 2.46 -9.74 -19.10
N GLY A 29 2.48 -10.03 -20.39
CA GLY A 29 2.50 -9.02 -21.46
C GLY A 29 3.80 -8.23 -21.57
N ILE A 30 4.91 -8.75 -21.03
CA ILE A 30 6.21 -8.08 -21.05
C ILE A 30 7.02 -8.55 -22.28
N GLU A 31 7.11 -7.67 -23.27
CA GLU A 31 7.83 -7.96 -24.52
C GLU A 31 9.36 -7.89 -24.35
N ASN A 32 9.86 -6.97 -23.53
CA ASN A 32 11.28 -6.79 -23.26
C ASN A 32 11.59 -6.91 -21.76
N PRO A 33 11.85 -8.13 -21.25
CA PRO A 33 12.16 -8.37 -19.85
C PRO A 33 13.40 -7.63 -19.34
N GLU A 34 14.42 -7.46 -20.17
CA GLU A 34 15.66 -6.80 -19.77
C GLU A 34 15.41 -5.31 -19.46
N THR A 35 14.72 -4.61 -20.36
CA THR A 35 14.32 -3.20 -20.13
C THR A 35 13.37 -3.09 -18.95
N PHE A 36 12.46 -4.05 -18.77
CA PHE A 36 11.52 -4.04 -17.66
C PHE A 36 12.21 -4.24 -16.30
N LEU A 37 13.23 -5.09 -16.23
CA LEU A 37 14.02 -5.31 -15.01
C LEU A 37 15.03 -4.17 -14.74
N ASN A 38 15.52 -3.51 -15.78
CA ASN A 38 16.46 -2.40 -15.72
C ASN A 38 15.88 -1.18 -16.47
N PRO A 39 14.87 -0.51 -15.92
CA PRO A 39 14.08 0.52 -16.61
C PRO A 39 14.83 1.86 -16.66
N VAL A 40 15.90 1.94 -17.44
CA VAL A 40 16.69 3.16 -17.60
C VAL A 40 16.20 3.95 -18.81
N GLY A 41 16.01 5.28 -18.63
CA GLY A 41 15.60 6.20 -19.71
C GLY A 41 14.08 6.35 -19.85
N ASN A 42 13.31 5.98 -18.85
CA ASN A 42 11.85 6.13 -18.81
C ASN A 42 11.39 7.33 -17.97
N ILE A 43 12.30 8.02 -17.28
CA ILE A 43 11.95 9.25 -16.57
C ILE A 43 11.54 10.31 -17.58
N LEU A 44 10.28 10.70 -17.54
CA LEU A 44 9.74 11.76 -18.39
C LEU A 44 10.32 13.13 -17.99
N PRO A 45 10.42 14.10 -18.91
CA PRO A 45 10.84 15.45 -18.55
C PRO A 45 9.91 16.06 -17.50
N ALA A 46 10.46 16.64 -16.43
CA ALA A 46 9.65 17.23 -15.36
C ALA A 46 8.77 18.38 -15.88
N GLY A 47 9.22 19.10 -16.92
CA GLY A 47 8.47 20.19 -17.56
C GLY A 47 7.18 19.75 -18.27
N GLU A 48 6.90 18.46 -18.40
CA GLU A 48 5.64 17.95 -18.93
C GLU A 48 4.50 17.98 -17.90
N LEU A 49 4.82 18.10 -16.62
CA LEU A 49 3.79 18.33 -15.59
C LEU A 49 3.20 19.74 -15.77
N LYS A 50 1.89 19.82 -15.94
CA LYS A 50 1.18 21.08 -16.15
C LYS A 50 1.40 22.03 -14.97
N ASN A 51 1.54 23.31 -15.22
CA ASN A 51 1.79 24.40 -14.26
C ASN A 51 3.12 24.32 -13.47
N ILE A 52 4.00 23.37 -13.74
CA ILE A 52 5.25 23.23 -12.98
C ILE A 52 6.16 24.46 -13.10
N ASP A 53 6.17 25.12 -14.26
CA ASP A 53 6.90 26.35 -14.51
C ASP A 53 6.39 27.50 -13.64
N LYS A 54 5.06 27.66 -13.51
CA LYS A 54 4.43 28.67 -12.66
C LYS A 54 4.66 28.40 -11.17
N ALA A 55 4.49 27.15 -10.75
CA ALA A 55 4.79 26.71 -9.39
C ALA A 55 6.26 26.98 -9.03
N ALA A 56 7.19 26.64 -9.93
CA ALA A 56 8.62 26.91 -9.74
C ALA A 56 8.95 28.42 -9.75
N MET A 57 8.26 29.21 -10.55
CA MET A 57 8.39 30.68 -10.52
C MET A 57 7.92 31.22 -9.17
N THR A 58 6.75 30.81 -8.69
CA THR A 58 6.20 31.19 -7.37
C THR A 58 7.17 30.78 -6.26
N PHE A 59 7.68 29.55 -6.28
CA PHE A 59 8.69 29.07 -5.34
C PHE A 59 9.93 29.96 -5.32
N ASN A 60 10.49 30.30 -6.49
CA ASN A 60 11.68 31.14 -6.59
C ASN A 60 11.44 32.60 -6.17
N ILE A 61 10.23 33.15 -6.39
CA ILE A 61 9.86 34.48 -5.86
C ILE A 61 9.92 34.43 -4.34
N CYS A 62 9.25 33.47 -3.69
CA CYS A 62 9.25 33.34 -2.24
C CYS A 62 10.65 33.08 -1.68
N LYS A 63 11.42 32.16 -2.29
CA LYS A 63 12.78 31.84 -1.88
C LYS A 63 13.72 33.06 -1.86
N ASN A 64 13.50 34.01 -2.74
CA ASN A 64 14.33 35.22 -2.85
C ASN A 64 13.85 36.38 -1.97
N MET A 65 12.81 36.21 -1.15
CA MET A 65 12.37 37.19 -0.17
C MET A 65 13.41 37.33 0.98
N PRO A 66 13.40 38.45 1.70
CA PRO A 66 14.21 38.57 2.92
C PRO A 66 13.75 37.58 4.00
N SER A 67 14.64 36.66 4.43
CA SER A 67 14.35 35.62 5.43
C SER A 67 13.11 34.77 5.06
N PRO A 68 13.12 34.09 3.90
CA PRO A 68 11.97 33.37 3.38
C PRO A 68 11.58 32.21 4.29
N LYS A 69 10.28 32.05 4.51
CA LYS A 69 9.69 30.97 5.33
C LYS A 69 8.68 30.18 4.52
N PHE A 70 8.82 28.88 4.57
CA PHE A 70 7.92 27.94 3.91
C PHE A 70 7.23 27.07 4.93
N VAL A 71 5.95 26.77 4.69
CA VAL A 71 5.24 25.70 5.37
C VAL A 71 4.84 24.65 4.35
N ILE A 72 5.16 23.40 4.65
CA ILE A 72 4.78 22.23 3.89
C ILE A 72 3.61 21.58 4.61
N TYR A 73 2.43 21.60 4.00
CA TYR A 73 1.25 20.93 4.51
C TYR A 73 1.13 19.56 3.84
N ALA A 74 1.14 18.46 4.62
CA ALA A 74 1.21 17.11 4.07
C ALA A 74 0.07 16.21 4.56
N ASP A 75 -0.30 15.21 3.73
CA ASP A 75 -1.09 14.09 4.22
C ASP A 75 -0.29 13.23 5.22
N VAL A 76 -1.01 12.46 6.02
CA VAL A 76 -0.46 11.72 7.17
C VAL A 76 0.13 10.37 6.79
N ASP A 77 -0.13 9.86 5.60
CA ASP A 77 0.33 8.53 5.18
C ASP A 77 1.79 8.53 4.69
N ALA A 78 2.25 7.40 4.16
CA ALA A 78 3.65 7.27 3.80
C ALA A 78 4.01 8.05 2.52
N ASP A 79 3.06 8.28 1.60
CA ASP A 79 3.28 9.11 0.42
C ASP A 79 3.34 10.59 0.78
N GLY A 80 2.38 11.08 1.60
CA GLY A 80 2.39 12.44 2.13
C GLY A 80 3.63 12.74 2.97
N CYS A 81 4.00 11.86 3.90
CA CYS A 81 5.23 11.99 4.69
C CYS A 81 6.50 12.02 3.81
N SER A 82 6.56 11.17 2.77
CA SER A 82 7.68 11.15 1.82
C SER A 82 7.72 12.42 0.98
N SER A 83 6.58 12.91 0.52
CA SER A 83 6.43 14.18 -0.21
C SER A 83 6.94 15.36 0.60
N ALA A 84 6.51 15.44 1.87
CA ALA A 84 6.97 16.48 2.78
C ALA A 84 8.48 16.41 3.01
N ALA A 85 9.02 15.21 3.23
CA ALA A 85 10.46 15.02 3.46
C ALA A 85 11.31 15.41 2.23
N ILE A 86 10.84 15.12 1.01
CA ILE A 86 11.53 15.57 -0.23
C ILE A 86 11.70 17.09 -0.23
N LEU A 87 10.61 17.84 0.00
CA LEU A 87 10.66 19.31 0.02
C LEU A 87 11.46 19.83 1.21
N TYR A 88 11.26 19.27 2.39
CA TYR A 88 11.99 19.70 3.60
C TYR A 88 13.50 19.55 3.43
N HIS A 89 13.96 18.40 2.98
CA HIS A 89 15.40 18.17 2.74
C HIS A 89 15.93 19.03 1.60
N TYR A 90 15.13 19.30 0.55
CA TYR A 90 15.51 20.22 -0.51
C TYR A 90 15.69 21.65 0.02
N LEU A 91 14.68 22.18 0.74
CA LEU A 91 14.72 23.53 1.32
C LEU A 91 15.88 23.68 2.31
N THR A 92 16.10 22.67 3.16
CA THR A 92 17.24 22.62 4.09
C THR A 92 18.57 22.66 3.32
N ALA A 93 18.72 21.89 2.25
CA ALA A 93 19.94 21.83 1.46
C ALA A 93 20.27 23.16 0.75
N ILE A 94 19.26 23.97 0.39
CA ILE A 94 19.44 25.31 -0.18
C ILE A 94 19.46 26.42 0.88
N GLY A 95 19.43 26.06 2.18
CA GLY A 95 19.54 27.02 3.30
C GLY A 95 18.26 27.85 3.55
N VAL A 96 17.09 27.34 3.20
CA VAL A 96 15.78 27.99 3.41
C VAL A 96 15.07 27.33 4.59
N GLU A 97 14.51 28.15 5.49
CA GLU A 97 13.73 27.70 6.64
C GLU A 97 12.39 27.13 6.18
N ALA A 98 12.07 25.93 6.63
CA ALA A 98 10.80 25.28 6.35
C ALA A 98 10.26 24.56 7.59
N GLU A 99 8.96 24.66 7.79
CA GLU A 99 8.19 23.90 8.76
C GLU A 99 7.31 22.88 8.03
N VAL A 100 7.13 21.70 8.61
CA VAL A 100 6.17 20.71 8.10
C VAL A 100 4.99 20.62 9.04
N TYR A 101 3.80 20.83 8.50
CA TYR A 101 2.54 20.64 9.20
C TYR A 101 1.85 19.36 8.73
N ILE A 102 1.39 18.57 9.67
CA ILE A 102 0.65 17.34 9.42
C ILE A 102 -0.59 17.28 10.32
N ASN A 103 -1.71 16.82 9.80
CA ASN A 103 -2.94 16.72 10.59
C ASN A 103 -2.77 15.77 11.78
N LYS A 104 -3.37 16.12 12.92
CA LYS A 104 -3.36 15.28 14.13
C LYS A 104 -4.14 13.99 13.94
N LYS A 105 -5.21 14.04 13.14
CA LYS A 105 -6.03 12.89 12.75
C LYS A 105 -5.78 12.53 11.30
N LYS A 106 -6.19 11.33 10.89
CA LYS A 106 -6.18 10.93 9.48
C LYS A 106 -7.31 11.63 8.73
N GLU A 107 -7.03 12.82 8.23
CA GLU A 107 -7.95 13.66 7.47
C GLU A 107 -7.21 14.22 6.26
N HIS A 108 -7.80 14.09 5.08
CA HIS A 108 -7.25 14.60 3.83
C HIS A 108 -7.63 16.05 3.58
N GLY A 109 -6.76 16.82 2.93
CA GLY A 109 -6.95 18.23 2.64
C GLY A 109 -6.62 19.18 3.80
N VAL A 110 -6.36 20.44 3.48
CA VAL A 110 -6.09 21.50 4.46
C VAL A 110 -7.30 21.70 5.36
N LYS A 111 -7.12 21.69 6.67
CA LYS A 111 -8.17 21.82 7.69
C LYS A 111 -8.11 23.16 8.40
N ASP A 112 -9.22 23.56 9.03
CA ASP A 112 -9.34 24.83 9.73
C ASP A 112 -8.36 24.94 10.91
N GLU A 113 -7.97 23.84 11.52
CA GLU A 113 -6.97 23.80 12.58
C GLU A 113 -5.61 24.38 12.15
N PHE A 114 -5.27 24.28 10.86
CA PHE A 114 -4.07 24.90 10.30
C PHE A 114 -4.03 26.42 10.51
N PHE A 115 -5.19 27.08 10.51
CA PHE A 115 -5.32 28.54 10.65
C PHE A 115 -5.41 29.00 12.10
N LEU A 116 -5.47 28.10 13.09
CA LEU A 116 -5.54 28.46 14.50
C LEU A 116 -4.17 28.91 15.08
N GLU A 117 -3.09 28.55 14.41
CA GLU A 117 -1.75 28.95 14.81
C GLU A 117 -1.34 30.25 14.08
N ASP A 118 -0.72 31.19 14.83
CA ASP A 118 -0.20 32.42 14.27
C ASP A 118 1.13 32.12 13.54
N ARG A 119 1.03 31.94 12.23
CA ARG A 119 2.13 31.56 11.35
C ARG A 119 2.50 32.73 10.44
N HIS A 120 3.80 32.89 10.21
CA HIS A 120 4.37 33.99 9.42
C HIS A 120 5.14 33.45 8.20
N GLU A 121 4.60 32.45 7.52
CA GLU A 121 5.16 31.91 6.28
C GLU A 121 4.81 32.79 5.06
N ASP A 122 5.73 32.83 4.10
CA ASP A 122 5.54 33.52 2.82
C ASP A 122 4.86 32.60 1.78
N CYS A 123 5.07 31.27 1.91
CA CYS A 123 4.58 30.29 0.99
C CYS A 123 4.08 29.03 1.72
N VAL A 124 2.89 28.58 1.37
CA VAL A 124 2.33 27.28 1.75
C VAL A 124 2.46 26.34 0.57
N ILE A 125 3.09 25.18 0.77
CA ILE A 125 3.15 24.12 -0.22
C ILE A 125 2.34 22.94 0.31
N VAL A 126 1.23 22.63 -0.35
CA VAL A 126 0.39 21.47 -0.03
C VAL A 126 0.89 20.29 -0.83
N VAL A 127 1.20 19.18 -0.16
CA VAL A 127 1.68 17.96 -0.81
C VAL A 127 0.76 16.79 -0.50
N ASP A 128 0.34 16.07 -1.53
CA ASP A 128 -0.46 14.85 -1.40
C ASP A 128 -1.74 15.05 -0.56
N SER A 129 -2.33 16.25 -0.60
CA SER A 129 -3.44 16.63 0.30
C SER A 129 -4.35 17.69 -0.30
N ILE A 130 -4.77 17.51 -1.55
CA ILE A 130 -5.66 18.44 -2.26
C ILE A 130 -7.04 18.48 -1.61
N ASN A 131 -7.64 19.69 -1.50
CA ASN A 131 -9.00 19.86 -1.04
C ASN A 131 -10.01 19.72 -2.18
N ASP A 132 -11.25 19.37 -1.85
CA ASP A 132 -12.38 19.36 -2.78
C ASP A 132 -13.04 20.75 -2.96
N THR A 133 -12.69 21.72 -2.12
CA THR A 133 -13.26 23.09 -2.13
C THR A 133 -12.17 24.15 -2.13
N MET A 134 -12.51 25.35 -2.57
CA MET A 134 -11.60 26.51 -2.60
C MET A 134 -11.45 27.22 -1.25
N GLU A 135 -12.33 26.96 -0.30
CA GLU A 135 -12.46 27.74 0.95
C GLU A 135 -11.12 27.88 1.71
N GLN A 136 -10.39 26.79 1.90
CA GLN A 136 -9.12 26.81 2.65
C GLN A 136 -8.01 27.52 1.86
N TYR A 137 -8.02 27.41 0.53
CA TYR A 137 -7.06 28.08 -0.33
C TYR A 137 -7.30 29.60 -0.37
N GLU A 138 -8.57 30.02 -0.38
CA GLU A 138 -8.95 31.44 -0.27
C GLU A 138 -8.52 32.03 1.09
N LYS A 139 -8.60 31.25 2.18
CA LYS A 139 -8.08 31.65 3.50
C LYS A 139 -6.55 31.86 3.48
N ILE A 140 -5.79 31.02 2.76
CA ILE A 140 -4.34 31.17 2.59
C ILE A 140 -4.05 32.50 1.83
N TRP A 141 -4.73 32.72 0.70
CA TRP A 141 -4.55 33.96 -0.08
C TRP A 141 -4.99 35.22 0.67
N ALA A 142 -6.05 35.14 1.47
CA ALA A 142 -6.52 36.26 2.28
C ALA A 142 -5.49 36.73 3.33
N GLN A 143 -4.56 35.84 3.72
CA GLN A 143 -3.42 36.13 4.58
C GLN A 143 -2.21 36.69 3.80
N GLY A 144 -2.33 36.88 2.48
CA GLY A 144 -1.24 37.40 1.63
C GLY A 144 -0.17 36.37 1.28
N LYS A 145 -0.39 35.10 1.56
CA LYS A 145 0.56 34.01 1.35
C LYS A 145 0.49 33.47 -0.07
N GLN A 146 1.61 32.98 -0.58
CA GLN A 146 1.65 32.23 -1.83
C GLN A 146 1.27 30.77 -1.60
N LEU A 147 0.72 30.12 -2.62
CA LEU A 147 0.26 28.73 -2.58
C LEU A 147 0.84 27.95 -3.75
N ILE A 148 1.30 26.73 -3.47
CA ILE A 148 1.68 25.71 -4.46
C ILE A 148 1.04 24.40 -4.01
N ILE A 149 0.48 23.62 -4.94
CA ILE A 149 -0.09 22.30 -4.66
C ILE A 149 0.62 21.27 -5.53
N LEU A 150 1.17 20.23 -4.91
CA LEU A 150 1.83 19.09 -5.55
C LEU A 150 1.07 17.83 -5.19
N ASP A 151 0.33 17.26 -6.13
CA ASP A 151 -0.62 16.19 -5.83
C ASP A 151 -0.74 15.19 -7.00
N HIS A 152 -1.39 14.07 -6.76
CA HIS A 152 -1.68 13.07 -7.78
C HIS A 152 -3.16 12.64 -7.78
N HIS A 153 -3.93 13.06 -6.80
CA HIS A 153 -5.37 12.80 -6.75
C HIS A 153 -6.10 13.50 -7.91
N ILE A 154 -7.18 12.87 -8.37
CA ILE A 154 -8.01 13.43 -9.44
C ILE A 154 -8.79 14.63 -8.88
N PRO A 155 -8.50 15.85 -9.32
CA PRO A 155 -9.21 17.04 -8.84
C PRO A 155 -10.65 17.04 -9.35
N ASN A 156 -11.59 17.55 -8.55
CA ASN A 156 -12.94 17.81 -9.03
C ASN A 156 -12.98 19.01 -9.99
N ALA A 157 -14.15 19.26 -10.62
CA ALA A 157 -14.31 20.31 -11.62
C ALA A 157 -13.92 21.71 -11.08
N THR A 158 -14.32 22.05 -9.84
CA THR A 158 -14.00 23.34 -9.22
C THR A 158 -12.51 23.55 -9.05
N ILE A 159 -11.80 22.55 -8.55
CA ILE A 159 -10.35 22.61 -8.37
C ILE A 159 -9.63 22.62 -9.72
N LEU A 160 -10.10 21.83 -10.69
CA LEU A 160 -9.51 21.78 -12.02
C LEU A 160 -9.63 23.13 -12.76
N GLU A 161 -10.78 23.80 -12.67
CA GLU A 161 -10.99 25.14 -13.24
C GLU A 161 -10.04 26.19 -12.63
N ASN A 162 -9.63 26.01 -11.38
CA ASN A 162 -8.72 26.90 -10.66
C ASN A 162 -7.26 26.41 -10.62
N ALA A 163 -6.93 25.31 -11.30
CA ALA A 163 -5.62 24.65 -11.21
C ALA A 163 -4.44 25.60 -11.50
N GLU A 164 -4.61 26.54 -12.43
CA GLU A 164 -3.59 27.52 -12.77
C GLU A 164 -3.35 28.54 -11.64
N SER A 165 -4.41 29.08 -11.02
CA SER A 165 -4.32 30.04 -9.92
C SER A 165 -3.83 29.39 -8.61
N LEU A 166 -4.10 28.09 -8.45
CA LEU A 166 -3.62 27.26 -7.33
C LEU A 166 -2.14 26.85 -7.47
N ASN A 167 -1.49 27.12 -8.62
CA ASN A 167 -0.20 26.51 -8.97
C ASN A 167 -0.23 24.98 -8.76
N LEU A 168 -1.35 24.34 -9.16
CA LEU A 168 -1.55 22.91 -9.01
C LEU A 168 -0.71 22.16 -10.04
N VAL A 169 0.25 21.40 -9.56
CA VAL A 169 1.06 20.45 -10.32
C VAL A 169 0.58 19.06 -9.96
N SER A 170 0.03 18.34 -10.92
CA SER A 170 -0.52 17.02 -10.67
C SER A 170 -0.31 16.08 -11.86
N SER A 171 0.02 14.82 -11.56
CA SER A 171 0.08 13.75 -12.56
C SER A 171 -1.29 13.35 -13.12
N ALA A 172 -2.38 13.66 -12.40
CA ALA A 172 -3.74 13.41 -12.88
C ALA A 172 -4.21 14.41 -13.95
N ILE A 173 -3.42 15.46 -14.27
CA ILE A 173 -3.79 16.50 -15.23
C ILE A 173 -2.88 16.46 -16.45
N ASP A 174 -3.32 15.81 -17.52
CA ASP A 174 -2.66 15.77 -18.84
C ASP A 174 -1.19 15.30 -18.81
N TYR A 175 -0.79 14.52 -17.80
CA TYR A 175 0.55 13.97 -17.71
C TYR A 175 0.59 12.55 -18.29
N PRO A 176 1.63 12.16 -19.07
CA PRO A 176 1.65 10.85 -19.73
C PRO A 176 1.69 9.65 -18.78
N ASN A 177 2.16 9.83 -17.55
CA ASN A 177 2.09 8.84 -16.48
C ASN A 177 1.13 9.31 -15.37
N PRO A 178 -0.18 9.01 -15.48
CA PRO A 178 -1.16 9.43 -14.49
C PRO A 178 -1.06 8.65 -13.16
N HIS A 179 -0.22 7.63 -13.11
CA HIS A 179 -0.01 6.76 -11.95
C HIS A 179 1.17 7.18 -11.06
N LEU A 180 1.72 8.37 -11.26
CA LEU A 180 2.78 8.89 -10.40
C LEU A 180 2.17 9.30 -9.05
N SER A 181 2.82 8.94 -7.93
CA SER A 181 2.35 9.29 -6.58
C SER A 181 2.62 10.76 -6.23
N GLY A 182 2.06 11.25 -5.12
CA GLY A 182 2.33 12.60 -4.60
C GLY A 182 3.82 12.86 -4.36
N SER A 183 4.54 11.88 -3.80
CA SER A 183 6.00 11.98 -3.64
C SER A 183 6.75 11.92 -4.97
N GLY A 184 6.24 11.20 -5.94
CA GLY A 184 6.76 11.20 -7.31
C GLY A 184 6.61 12.58 -7.97
N VAL A 185 5.42 13.20 -7.86
CA VAL A 185 5.17 14.58 -8.35
C VAL A 185 6.08 15.58 -7.63
N THR A 186 6.20 15.46 -6.32
CA THR A 186 7.06 16.34 -5.50
C THR A 186 8.54 16.17 -5.89
N TRP A 187 9.01 14.96 -6.11
CA TRP A 187 10.36 14.69 -6.58
C TRP A 187 10.62 15.29 -7.97
N LYS A 188 9.66 15.18 -8.89
CA LYS A 188 9.72 15.82 -10.21
C LYS A 188 9.77 17.34 -10.11
N PHE A 189 9.01 17.93 -9.20
CA PHE A 189 9.06 19.37 -8.94
C PHE A 189 10.47 19.79 -8.47
N VAL A 190 11.07 19.06 -7.54
CA VAL A 190 12.45 19.31 -7.08
C VAL A 190 13.47 19.10 -8.22
N LYS A 191 13.28 18.08 -9.07
CA LYS A 191 14.11 17.91 -10.30
C LYS A 191 14.01 19.12 -11.22
N TYR A 192 12.83 19.70 -11.38
CA TYR A 192 12.63 20.90 -12.17
C TYR A 192 13.32 22.12 -11.54
N LEU A 193 13.22 22.27 -10.21
CA LEU A 193 13.95 23.31 -9.48
C LEU A 193 15.47 23.16 -9.62
N ASP A 194 15.99 21.94 -9.54
CA ASP A 194 17.42 21.65 -9.81
C ASP A 194 17.83 22.09 -11.21
N PHE A 195 17.02 21.76 -12.22
CA PHE A 195 17.30 22.14 -13.60
C PHE A 195 17.39 23.68 -13.79
N ILE A 196 16.41 24.42 -13.25
CA ILE A 196 16.38 25.89 -13.45
C ILE A 196 17.37 26.64 -12.54
N ASN A 197 17.74 26.08 -11.39
CA ASN A 197 18.67 26.71 -10.43
C ASN A 197 20.13 26.19 -10.57
N GLY A 198 20.38 25.18 -11.41
CA GLY A 198 21.70 24.59 -11.60
C GLY A 198 22.19 23.80 -10.38
N THR A 199 21.29 23.18 -9.64
CA THR A 199 21.59 22.31 -8.48
C THR A 199 21.39 20.83 -8.85
N ASN A 200 21.79 19.91 -7.98
CA ASN A 200 21.57 18.46 -8.16
C ASN A 200 21.28 17.80 -6.80
N ILE A 201 20.17 18.16 -6.18
CA ILE A 201 19.75 17.68 -4.84
C ILE A 201 18.76 16.52 -4.98
N ALA A 202 17.88 16.59 -5.97
CA ALA A 202 16.79 15.64 -6.17
C ALA A 202 17.25 14.17 -6.28
N ASP A 203 18.42 13.92 -6.86
CA ASP A 203 18.96 12.56 -7.03
C ASP A 203 19.22 11.85 -5.69
N ASN A 204 19.47 12.62 -4.61
CA ASN A 204 19.64 12.10 -3.26
C ASN A 204 18.32 11.91 -2.50
N LEU A 205 17.18 12.24 -3.10
CA LEU A 205 15.84 12.17 -2.51
C LEU A 205 14.94 11.15 -3.22
N VAL A 206 15.49 10.41 -4.18
CA VAL A 206 14.73 9.48 -5.01
C VAL A 206 14.22 8.25 -4.24
N ASP A 207 14.88 7.88 -3.14
CA ASP A 207 14.45 6.80 -2.25
C ASP A 207 13.11 7.13 -1.56
N LEU A 208 12.89 8.40 -1.20
CA LEU A 208 11.62 8.89 -0.66
C LEU A 208 10.49 8.77 -1.71
N ALA A 209 10.75 9.19 -2.96
CA ALA A 209 9.78 9.04 -4.04
C ALA A 209 9.42 7.56 -4.29
N ALA A 210 10.40 6.67 -4.25
CA ALA A 210 10.18 5.23 -4.40
C ALA A 210 9.35 4.63 -3.26
N VAL A 211 9.50 5.13 -2.03
CA VAL A 211 8.67 4.73 -0.89
C VAL A 211 7.21 5.11 -1.11
N GLY A 212 6.93 6.35 -1.50
CA GLY A 212 5.55 6.79 -1.74
C GLY A 212 4.88 6.00 -2.86
N ILE A 213 5.53 5.83 -4.01
CA ILE A 213 5.00 5.04 -5.15
C ILE A 213 4.51 3.65 -4.70
N ILE A 214 5.30 2.94 -3.90
CA ILE A 214 4.93 1.59 -3.43
C ILE A 214 3.91 1.65 -2.31
N ALA A 215 4.03 2.60 -1.38
CA ALA A 215 3.15 2.70 -0.21
C ALA A 215 1.73 3.10 -0.59
N ASP A 216 1.58 3.96 -1.59
CA ASP A 216 0.29 4.39 -2.13
C ASP A 216 -0.25 3.45 -3.23
N VAL A 217 0.37 2.28 -3.40
CA VAL A 217 -0.07 1.23 -4.33
C VAL A 217 -0.17 1.75 -5.78
N CYS A 218 0.67 2.70 -6.16
CA CYS A 218 0.75 3.18 -7.54
C CYS A 218 1.27 2.09 -8.48
N SER A 219 0.82 2.10 -9.74
CA SER A 219 1.23 1.10 -10.73
C SER A 219 2.76 1.07 -10.91
N VAL A 220 3.32 -0.13 -10.92
CA VAL A 220 4.71 -0.43 -11.32
C VAL A 220 4.75 -1.43 -12.49
N GLY A 221 3.64 -1.54 -13.19
CA GLY A 221 3.46 -2.37 -14.37
C GLY A 221 4.10 -1.77 -15.65
N PRO A 222 3.86 -2.41 -16.80
CA PRO A 222 4.40 -1.96 -18.08
C PRO A 222 3.83 -0.61 -18.55
N ASP A 223 2.70 -0.20 -18.04
CA ASP A 223 2.04 1.09 -18.28
C ASP A 223 2.66 2.25 -17.49
N SER A 224 3.54 1.96 -16.53
CA SER A 224 4.10 2.93 -15.58
C SER A 224 5.61 2.75 -15.43
N MET A 225 6.32 2.71 -16.57
CA MET A 225 7.77 2.49 -16.61
C MET A 225 8.56 3.60 -15.90
N GLU A 226 8.03 4.82 -15.82
CA GLU A 226 8.62 5.91 -15.04
C GLU A 226 8.63 5.59 -13.54
N ASN A 227 7.49 5.14 -12.98
CA ASN A 227 7.39 4.71 -11.58
C ASN A 227 8.39 3.58 -11.29
N ARG A 228 8.50 2.66 -12.25
CA ARG A 228 9.43 1.55 -12.15
C ARG A 228 10.88 2.00 -12.13
N GLU A 229 11.26 3.00 -12.97
CA GLU A 229 12.60 3.58 -12.95
C GLU A 229 12.88 4.35 -11.66
N ILE A 230 11.94 5.14 -11.15
CA ILE A 230 12.07 5.81 -9.84
C ILE A 230 12.31 4.78 -8.73
N CYS A 231 11.54 3.70 -8.69
CA CYS A 231 11.76 2.61 -7.74
C CYS A 231 13.12 1.92 -7.94
N HIS A 232 13.53 1.70 -9.20
CA HIS A 232 14.84 1.11 -9.50
C HIS A 232 16.00 1.95 -8.98
N MET A 233 15.91 3.28 -9.14
CA MET A 233 16.90 4.23 -8.64
C MET A 233 16.86 4.30 -7.11
N GLY A 234 15.69 4.55 -6.53
CA GLY A 234 15.52 4.74 -5.10
C GLY A 234 15.87 3.51 -4.26
N PHE A 235 15.57 2.31 -4.76
CA PHE A 235 15.88 1.07 -4.04
C PHE A 235 17.38 0.76 -3.95
N ARG A 236 18.19 1.32 -4.83
CA ARG A 236 19.65 1.16 -4.88
C ARG A 236 20.42 2.32 -4.29
N ASN A 237 19.76 3.44 -4.02
CA ASN A 237 20.38 4.65 -3.52
C ASN A 237 19.65 5.14 -2.26
N LEU A 238 19.82 4.43 -1.14
CA LEU A 238 19.19 4.78 0.13
C LEU A 238 19.98 5.89 0.82
N GLN A 239 19.45 7.11 0.81
CA GLN A 239 20.05 8.27 1.46
C GLN A 239 19.34 8.63 2.77
N ASN A 240 17.99 8.50 2.81
CA ASN A 240 17.21 8.87 3.98
C ASN A 240 17.53 8.01 5.20
N CYS A 241 17.85 8.65 6.33
CA CYS A 241 18.23 7.98 7.58
C CYS A 241 17.11 7.11 8.15
N GLY A 242 15.86 7.55 8.04
CA GLY A 242 14.69 6.81 8.50
C GLY A 242 14.46 5.52 7.71
N ILE A 243 14.46 5.61 6.38
CA ILE A 243 14.36 4.45 5.50
C ILE A 243 15.45 3.43 5.83
N ARG A 244 16.70 3.87 5.90
CA ARG A 244 17.86 3.00 6.24
C ARG A 244 17.73 2.36 7.61
N ALA A 245 17.18 3.08 8.59
CA ALA A 245 16.98 2.53 9.94
C ALA A 245 15.90 1.44 9.98
N VAL A 246 14.84 1.56 9.16
CA VAL A 246 13.77 0.55 9.06
C VAL A 246 14.25 -0.67 8.29
N VAL A 247 14.83 -0.47 7.10
CA VAL A 247 15.25 -1.56 6.19
C VAL A 247 16.45 -2.31 6.75
N ASN A 248 17.36 -1.60 7.44
CA ASN A 248 18.61 -2.12 8.00
C ASN A 248 19.46 -2.89 6.96
N ALA A 249 19.49 -2.40 5.72
CA ALA A 249 20.23 -2.94 4.58
C ALA A 249 20.72 -1.79 3.69
N ASP A 250 21.65 -2.07 2.80
CA ASP A 250 22.18 -1.09 1.85
C ASP A 250 21.26 -0.84 0.67
N GLU A 251 20.33 -1.77 0.41
CA GLU A 251 19.36 -1.68 -0.66
C GLU A 251 17.95 -2.04 -0.14
N MET A 252 16.94 -1.47 -0.76
CA MET A 252 15.53 -1.71 -0.49
C MET A 252 14.89 -2.52 -1.64
N ILE A 253 13.79 -3.18 -1.35
CA ILE A 253 12.90 -3.81 -2.33
C ILE A 253 11.46 -3.39 -2.03
N ALA A 254 10.55 -3.59 -2.97
CA ALA A 254 9.15 -3.22 -2.78
C ALA A 254 8.51 -3.87 -1.53
N GLU A 255 8.88 -5.12 -1.23
CA GLU A 255 8.44 -5.81 -0.01
C GLU A 255 8.87 -5.08 1.28
N SER A 256 10.04 -4.43 1.30
CA SER A 256 10.50 -3.62 2.44
C SER A 256 9.55 -2.46 2.72
N VAL A 257 9.03 -1.81 1.69
CA VAL A 257 8.04 -0.74 1.83
C VAL A 257 6.71 -1.29 2.33
N GLY A 258 6.17 -2.32 1.65
CA GLY A 258 4.85 -2.87 1.94
C GLY A 258 4.74 -3.55 3.31
N PHE A 259 5.81 -4.17 3.82
CA PHE A 259 5.76 -4.96 5.07
C PHE A 259 6.55 -4.36 6.24
N SER A 260 7.42 -3.38 5.99
CA SER A 260 8.21 -2.74 7.06
C SER A 260 7.86 -1.26 7.21
N ILE A 261 8.07 -0.42 6.20
CA ILE A 261 7.87 1.04 6.28
C ILE A 261 6.39 1.39 6.40
N GLY A 262 5.56 1.01 5.42
CA GLY A 262 4.14 1.32 5.40
C GLY A 262 3.39 0.89 6.66
N PRO A 263 3.58 -0.33 7.19
CA PRO A 263 2.95 -0.74 8.43
C PRO A 263 3.36 0.04 9.68
N LEU A 264 4.56 0.64 9.75
CA LEU A 264 4.96 1.51 10.86
C LEU A 264 4.22 2.85 10.78
N VAL A 265 4.22 3.49 9.62
CA VAL A 265 3.50 4.75 9.37
C VAL A 265 2.01 4.57 9.61
N ASN A 266 1.41 3.55 9.00
CA ASN A 266 -0.01 3.26 9.17
C ASN A 266 -0.42 2.95 10.62
N ALA A 267 0.47 2.35 11.42
CA ALA A 267 0.21 2.13 12.83
C ALA A 267 0.22 3.46 13.61
N ALA A 268 1.21 4.32 13.35
CA ALA A 268 1.28 5.64 13.95
C ALA A 268 0.02 6.47 13.65
N ASN A 269 -0.42 6.49 12.39
CA ASN A 269 -1.61 7.23 11.96
C ASN A 269 -2.87 6.76 12.68
N ARG A 270 -3.07 5.45 12.79
CA ARG A 270 -4.24 4.88 13.48
C ARG A 270 -4.22 5.09 14.98
N MET A 271 -3.04 5.30 15.56
CA MET A 271 -2.83 5.58 16.99
C MET A 271 -2.63 7.07 17.28
N ASN A 272 -2.92 7.97 16.31
CA ASN A 272 -2.79 9.43 16.41
C ASN A 272 -1.37 9.89 16.80
N GLN A 273 -0.35 9.21 16.26
CA GLN A 273 1.07 9.52 16.44
C GLN A 273 1.72 9.94 15.10
N ASN A 274 0.99 10.74 14.30
CA ASN A 274 1.38 11.12 12.94
C ASN A 274 2.72 11.83 12.91
N GLN A 275 2.97 12.74 13.89
CA GLN A 275 4.24 13.48 13.98
C GLN A 275 5.44 12.53 14.09
N LEU A 276 5.34 11.47 14.87
CA LEU A 276 6.44 10.51 15.02
C LEU A 276 6.73 9.74 13.72
N ALA A 277 5.68 9.48 12.91
CA ALA A 277 5.85 8.89 11.59
C ALA A 277 6.56 9.87 10.64
N LEU A 278 6.17 11.14 10.64
CA LEU A 278 6.82 12.18 9.86
C LEU A 278 8.28 12.37 10.28
N ASP A 279 8.56 12.45 11.58
CA ASP A 279 9.92 12.65 12.12
C ASP A 279 10.90 11.57 11.65
N LEU A 280 10.39 10.34 11.38
CA LEU A 280 11.21 9.26 10.80
C LEU A 280 11.82 9.65 9.46
N PHE A 281 11.06 10.34 8.61
CA PHE A 281 11.51 10.74 7.27
C PHE A 281 12.29 12.06 7.28
N LEU A 282 12.05 12.94 8.28
CA LEU A 282 12.70 14.24 8.39
C LEU A 282 14.08 14.20 9.05
N THR A 283 14.35 13.22 9.92
CA THR A 283 15.62 13.19 10.63
C THR A 283 16.82 12.90 9.72
N ASP A 284 17.89 13.65 9.89
CA ASP A 284 19.19 13.44 9.24
C ASP A 284 20.17 12.61 10.10
N LYS A 285 19.74 12.20 11.33
CA LYS A 285 20.56 11.46 12.29
C LYS A 285 20.14 10.01 12.39
N PHE A 286 20.98 9.10 11.92
CA PHE A 286 20.71 7.68 11.94
C PHE A 286 20.44 7.10 13.35
N THR A 287 21.08 7.65 14.38
CA THR A 287 20.85 7.25 15.79
C THR A 287 19.45 7.62 16.27
N GLU A 288 18.96 8.80 15.89
CA GLU A 288 17.63 9.29 16.16
C GLU A 288 16.59 8.46 15.40
N ALA A 289 16.82 8.21 14.11
CA ALA A 289 15.99 7.35 13.29
C ALA A 289 15.79 5.95 13.92
N LYS A 290 16.87 5.34 14.43
CA LYS A 290 16.78 4.05 15.15
C LYS A 290 15.93 4.12 16.43
N GLN A 291 15.93 5.23 17.13
CA GLN A 291 15.07 5.40 18.31
C GLN A 291 13.61 5.54 17.88
N ILE A 292 13.34 6.37 16.85
CA ILE A 292 11.99 6.51 16.29
C ILE A 292 11.43 5.16 15.81
N VAL A 293 12.23 4.35 15.11
CA VAL A 293 11.82 3.00 14.68
C VAL A 293 11.42 2.12 15.87
N LYS A 294 12.14 2.17 17.00
CA LYS A 294 11.76 1.42 18.21
C LYS A 294 10.42 1.89 18.77
N ASP A 295 10.18 3.18 18.79
CA ASP A 295 8.95 3.75 19.35
C ASP A 295 7.76 3.46 18.42
N LEU A 296 7.91 3.61 17.10
CA LEU A 296 6.92 3.18 16.11
C LEU A 296 6.63 1.68 16.18
N THR A 297 7.65 0.85 16.44
CA THR A 297 7.46 -0.61 16.61
C THR A 297 6.60 -0.92 17.82
N LYS A 298 6.77 -0.21 18.94
CA LYS A 298 5.89 -0.36 20.12
C LYS A 298 4.45 0.01 19.80
N ILE A 299 4.25 1.16 19.13
CA ILE A 299 2.92 1.61 18.69
C ILE A 299 2.26 0.57 17.79
N LYS A 300 3.01 -0.01 16.85
CA LYS A 300 2.51 -1.08 15.97
C LYS A 300 2.09 -2.33 16.75
N GLU A 301 2.86 -2.75 17.78
CA GLU A 301 2.48 -3.89 18.61
C GLU A 301 1.25 -3.59 19.51
N GLU A 302 1.13 -2.38 20.04
CA GLU A 302 -0.06 -1.93 20.78
C GLU A 302 -1.29 -1.91 19.86
N GLN A 303 -1.19 -1.32 18.67
CA GLN A 303 -2.26 -1.36 17.67
C GLN A 303 -2.69 -2.79 17.34
N LYS A 304 -1.71 -3.68 17.13
CA LYS A 304 -1.97 -5.09 16.79
C LYS A 304 -2.73 -5.81 17.91
N LYS A 305 -2.35 -5.55 19.17
CA LYS A 305 -3.02 -6.11 20.34
C LYS A 305 -4.46 -5.60 20.42
N LEU A 306 -4.66 -4.29 20.35
CA LEU A 306 -5.98 -3.67 20.37
C LEU A 306 -6.89 -4.17 19.24
N ALA A 307 -6.34 -4.22 18.00
CA ALA A 307 -7.09 -4.76 16.87
C ALA A 307 -7.43 -6.25 17.01
N ALA A 308 -6.64 -7.05 17.74
CA ALA A 308 -6.96 -8.44 18.02
C ALA A 308 -8.10 -8.56 19.04
N GLU A 309 -8.05 -7.79 20.12
CA GLU A 309 -9.10 -7.73 21.15
C GLU A 309 -10.47 -7.31 20.56
N LEU A 310 -10.47 -6.26 19.71
CA LEU A 310 -11.70 -5.83 19.03
C LEU A 310 -12.22 -6.88 18.04
N PHE A 311 -11.33 -7.59 17.37
CA PHE A 311 -11.69 -8.59 16.37
C PHE A 311 -12.30 -9.85 16.98
N GLU A 312 -12.00 -10.20 18.22
CA GLU A 312 -12.63 -11.32 18.94
C GLU A 312 -14.15 -11.12 19.04
N ASN A 313 -14.62 -9.88 19.23
CA ASN A 313 -16.06 -9.58 19.28
C ASN A 313 -16.74 -9.81 17.91
N PHE A 314 -16.02 -9.61 16.80
CA PHE A 314 -16.58 -9.81 15.47
C PHE A 314 -16.93 -11.27 15.20
N GLU A 315 -16.20 -12.22 15.78
CA GLU A 315 -16.49 -13.65 15.64
C GLU A 315 -17.88 -14.01 16.21
N THR A 316 -18.26 -13.38 17.31
CA THR A 316 -19.60 -13.54 17.89
C THR A 316 -20.67 -12.86 17.02
N MET A 317 -20.40 -11.63 16.55
CA MET A 317 -21.36 -10.89 15.71
C MET A 317 -21.65 -11.59 14.38
N VAL A 318 -20.67 -12.29 13.80
CA VAL A 318 -20.84 -13.07 12.56
C VAL A 318 -21.81 -14.25 12.75
N LEU A 319 -21.88 -14.84 13.96
CA LEU A 319 -22.82 -15.93 14.21
C LEU A 319 -24.29 -15.50 14.03
N GLU A 320 -24.58 -14.21 14.28
CA GLU A 320 -25.92 -13.62 14.08
C GLU A 320 -26.17 -13.21 12.62
N GLN A 321 -25.12 -13.21 11.78
CA GLN A 321 -25.15 -12.75 10.39
C GLN A 321 -24.79 -13.86 9.38
N GLN A 322 -24.87 -15.14 9.75
CA GLN A 322 -24.35 -16.25 8.94
C GLN A 322 -24.94 -16.33 7.52
N ASP A 323 -26.19 -15.92 7.36
CA ASP A 323 -26.91 -15.94 6.10
C ASP A 323 -26.66 -14.68 5.23
N ASN A 324 -25.99 -13.65 5.79
CA ASN A 324 -25.71 -12.40 5.10
C ASN A 324 -24.57 -12.56 4.08
N HIS A 325 -24.65 -11.83 2.98
CA HIS A 325 -23.59 -11.73 1.96
C HIS A 325 -22.60 -10.60 2.28
N CYS A 326 -23.01 -9.60 3.07
CA CYS A 326 -22.16 -8.56 3.64
C CYS A 326 -22.23 -8.61 5.17
N TYR A 327 -21.09 -8.47 5.85
CA TYR A 327 -21.04 -8.41 7.31
C TYR A 327 -20.88 -6.99 7.80
N TYR A 328 -21.63 -6.66 8.87
CA TYR A 328 -21.68 -5.33 9.47
C TYR A 328 -21.18 -5.41 10.91
N PHE A 329 -20.23 -4.55 11.25
CA PHE A 329 -19.62 -4.49 12.57
C PHE A 329 -19.69 -3.07 13.11
N MET A 330 -20.10 -2.95 14.37
CA MET A 330 -20.11 -1.67 15.10
C MET A 330 -18.94 -1.66 16.08
N VAL A 331 -18.17 -0.57 16.07
CA VAL A 331 -17.12 -0.30 17.06
C VAL A 331 -17.42 1.00 17.80
N ASP A 332 -16.80 1.22 18.95
CA ASP A 332 -16.86 2.50 19.63
C ASP A 332 -16.14 3.58 18.80
N GLU A 333 -16.60 4.84 18.87
CA GLU A 333 -16.03 5.98 18.13
C GLU A 333 -14.53 6.13 18.38
N SER A 334 -14.04 5.87 19.58
CA SER A 334 -12.61 5.91 19.93
C SER A 334 -11.73 4.96 19.10
N TYR A 335 -12.33 3.94 18.48
CA TYR A 335 -11.67 2.96 17.62
C TYR A 335 -11.94 3.17 16.13
N GLY A 336 -12.61 4.25 15.75
CA GLY A 336 -12.96 4.56 14.35
C GLY A 336 -11.76 4.53 13.41
N THR A 337 -10.58 4.99 13.86
CA THR A 337 -9.32 4.96 13.09
C THR A 337 -8.84 3.54 12.75
N LEU A 338 -9.29 2.51 13.48
CA LEU A 338 -8.99 1.10 13.22
C LEU A 338 -9.99 0.45 12.25
N GLY A 339 -11.09 1.11 11.90
CA GLY A 339 -12.17 0.57 11.09
C GLY A 339 -11.68 -0.07 9.79
N GLY A 340 -10.81 0.60 9.05
CA GLY A 340 -10.23 0.06 7.80
C GLY A 340 -9.38 -1.19 8.00
N LEU A 341 -8.58 -1.25 9.08
CA LEU A 341 -7.78 -2.43 9.41
C LEU A 341 -8.68 -3.62 9.81
N LEU A 342 -9.70 -3.36 10.61
CA LEU A 342 -10.66 -4.37 11.05
C LEU A 342 -11.51 -4.89 9.89
N ALA A 343 -11.97 -4.00 8.99
CA ALA A 343 -12.71 -4.38 7.79
C ALA A 343 -11.85 -5.24 6.84
N THR A 344 -10.56 -4.92 6.67
CA THR A 344 -9.63 -5.75 5.89
C THR A 344 -9.48 -7.14 6.50
N LYS A 345 -9.20 -7.22 7.82
CA LYS A 345 -9.10 -8.52 8.51
C LYS A 345 -10.39 -9.34 8.41
N ALA A 346 -11.54 -8.69 8.52
CA ALA A 346 -12.84 -9.33 8.43
C ALA A 346 -13.10 -9.88 7.01
N SER A 347 -12.91 -9.05 6.00
CA SER A 347 -13.10 -9.43 4.60
C SER A 347 -12.14 -10.57 4.19
N ASP A 348 -10.88 -10.52 4.64
CA ASP A 348 -9.90 -11.58 4.39
C ASP A 348 -10.27 -12.90 5.09
N LYS A 349 -10.78 -12.82 6.32
CA LYS A 349 -11.13 -14.03 7.09
C LYS A 349 -12.36 -14.73 6.53
N TRP A 350 -13.42 -13.96 6.28
CA TRP A 350 -14.71 -14.53 5.88
C TRP A 350 -14.95 -14.55 4.36
N LYS A 351 -14.03 -13.94 3.58
CA LYS A 351 -14.10 -13.88 2.12
C LYS A 351 -15.43 -13.31 1.63
N ARG A 352 -15.86 -12.20 2.23
CA ARG A 352 -17.08 -11.44 1.92
C ARG A 352 -16.85 -9.94 2.09
N PRO A 353 -17.70 -9.09 1.51
CA PRO A 353 -17.74 -7.67 1.86
C PRO A 353 -17.98 -7.48 3.35
N CYS A 354 -17.26 -6.54 3.95
CA CYS A 354 -17.36 -6.20 5.36
C CYS A 354 -17.37 -4.69 5.54
N ILE A 355 -18.27 -4.20 6.38
CA ILE A 355 -18.44 -2.80 6.73
C ILE A 355 -18.25 -2.66 8.24
N VAL A 356 -17.27 -1.84 8.64
CA VAL A 356 -17.00 -1.52 10.05
C VAL A 356 -17.29 -0.06 10.27
N VAL A 357 -18.25 0.26 11.13
CA VAL A 357 -18.71 1.62 11.40
C VAL A 357 -18.71 1.95 12.88
N HIS A 358 -18.72 3.23 13.19
CA HIS A 358 -18.96 3.79 14.51
C HIS A 358 -20.04 4.88 14.43
N ASP A 359 -20.62 5.19 15.58
CA ASP A 359 -21.67 6.21 15.68
C ASP A 359 -21.06 7.62 15.57
N THR A 360 -21.70 8.51 14.83
CA THR A 360 -21.39 9.94 14.72
C THR A 360 -22.65 10.77 14.71
N PRO A 361 -22.57 12.11 14.96
CA PRO A 361 -23.73 12.99 14.84
C PRO A 361 -24.42 12.97 13.48
N MET A 362 -23.67 12.67 12.41
CA MET A 362 -24.19 12.64 11.03
C MET A 362 -24.69 11.27 10.59
N GLY A 363 -24.52 10.23 11.40
CA GLY A 363 -24.87 8.85 11.04
C GLY A 363 -23.80 7.85 11.45
N TYR A 364 -23.75 6.72 10.77
CA TYR A 364 -22.69 5.72 10.95
C TYR A 364 -21.57 6.00 9.95
N ALA A 365 -20.39 6.32 10.47
CA ALA A 365 -19.18 6.52 9.65
C ALA A 365 -18.17 5.38 9.86
N GLY A 366 -17.39 5.05 8.85
CA GLY A 366 -16.40 3.98 8.99
C GLY A 366 -15.72 3.59 7.70
N SER A 367 -15.45 2.30 7.56
CA SER A 367 -14.71 1.77 6.42
C SER A 367 -15.36 0.50 5.88
N MET A 368 -15.31 0.35 4.57
CA MET A 368 -15.70 -0.87 3.88
C MET A 368 -14.53 -1.54 3.18
N ARG A 369 -14.56 -2.87 3.12
CA ARG A 369 -13.66 -3.71 2.32
C ARG A 369 -14.46 -4.83 1.68
N ALA A 370 -14.19 -5.10 0.41
CA ALA A 370 -14.91 -6.14 -0.30
C ALA A 370 -13.95 -7.12 -0.99
N VAL A 371 -14.33 -8.39 -0.97
CA VAL A 371 -13.71 -9.49 -1.69
C VAL A 371 -14.80 -10.20 -2.47
N GLY A 372 -14.51 -10.61 -3.71
CA GLY A 372 -15.48 -11.32 -4.56
C GLY A 372 -16.56 -10.42 -5.18
N VAL A 373 -16.34 -9.11 -5.19
CA VAL A 373 -17.19 -8.11 -5.84
C VAL A 373 -16.33 -7.28 -6.78
N GLU A 374 -16.82 -6.94 -7.96
CA GLU A 374 -16.05 -6.18 -8.94
C GLU A 374 -15.88 -4.72 -8.51
N ASN A 375 -16.96 -4.03 -8.15
CA ASN A 375 -16.93 -2.66 -7.66
C ASN A 375 -17.99 -2.45 -6.58
N PHE A 376 -17.60 -2.60 -5.33
CA PHE A 376 -18.52 -2.47 -4.20
C PHE A 376 -18.88 -1.00 -3.91
N SER A 377 -17.97 -0.05 -4.18
CA SER A 377 -18.25 1.39 -4.06
C SER A 377 -19.39 1.83 -4.98
N ALA A 378 -19.42 1.33 -6.22
CA ALA A 378 -20.50 1.64 -7.15
C ALA A 378 -21.84 1.11 -6.64
N ILE A 379 -21.88 -0.09 -6.05
CA ILE A 379 -23.09 -0.67 -5.45
C ILE A 379 -23.56 0.21 -4.28
N VAL A 380 -22.65 0.61 -3.39
CA VAL A 380 -22.98 1.46 -2.24
C VAL A 380 -23.55 2.81 -2.70
N ASN A 381 -22.87 3.51 -3.59
CA ASN A 381 -23.29 4.85 -4.05
C ASN A 381 -24.59 4.79 -4.87
N SER A 382 -24.84 3.72 -5.62
CA SER A 382 -26.08 3.52 -6.36
C SER A 382 -27.31 3.32 -5.46
N SER A 383 -27.10 3.01 -4.18
CA SER A 383 -28.21 2.84 -3.23
C SER A 383 -28.94 4.16 -2.95
N GLY A 384 -28.24 5.29 -2.99
CA GLY A 384 -28.74 6.59 -2.49
C GLY A 384 -29.04 6.62 -0.98
N LEU A 385 -28.64 5.56 -0.23
CA LEU A 385 -28.91 5.39 1.20
C LEU A 385 -27.68 5.64 2.06
N GLY A 386 -26.51 5.71 1.44
CA GLY A 386 -25.21 6.01 2.04
C GLY A 386 -24.25 6.44 0.96
N GLU A 387 -23.13 7.00 1.35
CA GLU A 387 -22.08 7.49 0.47
C GLU A 387 -20.75 6.85 0.84
N CYS A 388 -19.94 6.52 -0.17
CA CYS A 388 -18.57 6.10 0.06
C CYS A 388 -17.59 6.82 -0.88
N ALA A 389 -16.38 7.07 -0.36
CA ALA A 389 -15.28 7.69 -1.08
C ALA A 389 -13.99 6.87 -0.90
N GLY A 390 -13.27 6.65 -2.00
CA GLY A 390 -12.05 5.84 -2.04
C GLY A 390 -12.04 4.89 -3.25
N HIS A 391 -11.35 3.77 -3.11
CA HIS A 391 -11.22 2.78 -4.20
C HIS A 391 -12.46 1.88 -4.30
N GLU A 392 -12.60 1.18 -5.42
CA GLU A 392 -13.74 0.30 -5.75
C GLU A 392 -14.14 -0.67 -4.63
N ASN A 393 -13.18 -1.30 -3.97
CA ASN A 393 -13.39 -2.30 -2.93
C ASN A 393 -12.77 -1.95 -1.58
N SER A 394 -12.31 -0.69 -1.41
CA SER A 394 -11.66 -0.19 -0.21
C SER A 394 -11.91 1.30 -0.03
N ALA A 395 -12.94 1.66 0.71
CA ALA A 395 -13.37 3.06 0.85
C ALA A 395 -13.77 3.40 2.28
N GLY A 396 -13.80 4.70 2.59
CA GLY A 396 -14.56 5.27 3.69
C GLY A 396 -16.05 5.24 3.37
N ILE A 397 -16.92 5.13 4.37
CA ILE A 397 -18.37 5.08 4.18
C ILE A 397 -19.07 5.91 5.25
N VAL A 398 -20.13 6.58 4.85
CA VAL A 398 -21.07 7.27 5.75
C VAL A 398 -22.49 6.82 5.41
N ILE A 399 -23.27 6.44 6.41
CA ILE A 399 -24.66 5.98 6.27
C ILE A 399 -25.53 6.73 7.28
N PRO A 400 -26.52 7.53 6.87
CA PRO A 400 -27.49 8.14 7.79
C PRO A 400 -28.17 7.07 8.66
N LYS A 401 -28.38 7.35 9.96
CA LYS A 401 -28.94 6.35 10.90
C LYS A 401 -30.29 5.81 10.46
N GLU A 402 -31.14 6.66 9.96
CA GLU A 402 -32.46 6.33 9.44
C GLU A 402 -32.44 5.41 8.23
N ASN A 403 -31.36 5.42 7.47
CA ASN A 403 -31.21 4.62 6.25
C ASN A 403 -30.58 3.25 6.50
N PHE A 404 -29.99 2.99 7.67
CA PHE A 404 -29.09 1.86 7.90
C PHE A 404 -29.73 0.49 7.62
N GLU A 405 -30.97 0.26 8.07
CA GLU A 405 -31.65 -1.02 7.81
C GLU A 405 -32.08 -1.18 6.35
N GLN A 406 -32.49 -0.10 5.69
CA GLN A 406 -32.80 -0.11 4.27
C GLN A 406 -31.53 -0.33 3.43
N PHE A 407 -30.43 0.29 3.83
CA PHE A 407 -29.11 0.11 3.22
C PHE A 407 -28.67 -1.36 3.28
N LYS A 408 -28.76 -2.01 4.45
CA LYS A 408 -28.42 -3.44 4.58
C LYS A 408 -29.27 -4.30 3.66
N THR A 409 -30.58 -4.05 3.60
CA THR A 409 -31.50 -4.78 2.74
C THR A 409 -31.16 -4.62 1.26
N TYR A 410 -30.82 -3.39 0.85
CA TYR A 410 -30.40 -3.10 -0.52
C TYR A 410 -29.11 -3.85 -0.87
N ILE A 411 -28.07 -3.74 -0.05
CA ILE A 411 -26.77 -4.39 -0.27
C ILE A 411 -26.96 -5.91 -0.38
N GLU A 412 -27.73 -6.54 0.53
CA GLU A 412 -28.01 -7.97 0.47
C GLU A 412 -28.68 -8.36 -0.85
N SER A 413 -29.63 -7.56 -1.34
CA SER A 413 -30.31 -7.82 -2.61
C SER A 413 -29.37 -7.81 -3.82
N GLN A 414 -28.32 -6.96 -3.79
CA GLN A 414 -27.33 -6.87 -4.85
C GLN A 414 -26.30 -8.02 -4.80
N LEU A 415 -26.02 -8.54 -3.62
CA LEU A 415 -24.97 -9.52 -3.41
C LEU A 415 -25.44 -10.98 -3.48
N GLN A 416 -26.75 -11.24 -3.30
CA GLN A 416 -27.27 -12.62 -3.18
C GLN A 416 -27.05 -13.52 -4.41
N THR A 417 -26.79 -12.94 -5.58
CA THR A 417 -26.53 -13.69 -6.83
C THR A 417 -25.03 -13.89 -7.10
N LEU A 418 -24.15 -13.30 -6.27
CA LEU A 418 -22.71 -13.35 -6.48
C LEU A 418 -22.12 -14.64 -5.88
N ASP A 419 -21.17 -15.23 -6.60
CA ASP A 419 -20.34 -16.32 -6.09
C ASP A 419 -19.07 -15.76 -5.46
N PHE A 420 -18.98 -15.87 -4.13
CA PHE A 420 -17.82 -15.45 -3.35
C PHE A 420 -16.71 -16.51 -3.25
N THR A 421 -16.75 -17.55 -4.11
CA THR A 421 -15.66 -18.53 -4.14
C THR A 421 -14.38 -17.83 -4.59
N PRO A 422 -13.32 -17.78 -3.77
CA PRO A 422 -12.10 -17.08 -4.13
C PRO A 422 -11.50 -17.69 -5.40
N MET A 423 -11.16 -16.84 -6.37
CA MET A 423 -10.31 -17.21 -7.49
C MET A 423 -8.89 -16.75 -7.18
N VAL A 424 -7.93 -17.64 -7.22
CA VAL A 424 -6.51 -17.34 -7.04
C VAL A 424 -5.83 -17.45 -8.40
N GLU A 425 -5.36 -16.32 -8.91
CA GLU A 425 -4.52 -16.32 -10.11
C GLU A 425 -3.10 -16.75 -9.75
N VAL A 426 -2.57 -17.69 -10.54
CA VAL A 426 -1.26 -18.30 -10.32
C VAL A 426 -0.45 -18.15 -11.58
N ASP A 427 0.75 -17.61 -11.48
CA ASP A 427 1.63 -17.43 -12.63
C ASP A 427 2.15 -18.76 -13.19
N LEU A 428 2.68 -19.60 -12.31
CA LEU A 428 3.44 -20.78 -12.69
C LEU A 428 2.92 -22.02 -11.98
N TYR A 429 2.66 -23.09 -12.73
CA TYR A 429 2.46 -24.43 -12.18
C TYR A 429 3.72 -25.25 -12.40
N LEU A 430 4.40 -25.63 -11.30
CA LEU A 430 5.71 -26.26 -11.32
C LEU A 430 5.72 -27.56 -10.53
N GLU A 431 6.69 -28.41 -10.86
CA GLU A 431 7.11 -29.52 -10.02
C GLU A 431 8.09 -29.02 -8.95
N ARG A 432 8.04 -29.59 -7.76
CA ARG A 432 8.93 -29.23 -6.65
C ARG A 432 10.43 -29.29 -7.03
N MET A 433 10.80 -30.27 -7.86
CA MET A 433 12.18 -30.43 -8.33
C MET A 433 12.67 -29.32 -9.25
N GLN A 434 11.77 -28.53 -9.83
CA GLN A 434 12.10 -27.38 -10.68
C GLN A 434 12.44 -26.13 -9.86
N ILE A 435 12.19 -26.14 -8.53
CA ILE A 435 12.56 -25.04 -7.62
C ILE A 435 14.08 -25.10 -7.36
N THR A 436 14.83 -24.64 -8.32
CA THR A 436 16.29 -24.60 -8.28
C THR A 436 16.80 -23.25 -7.77
N PRO A 437 18.04 -23.14 -7.26
CA PRO A 437 18.64 -21.85 -6.90
C PRO A 437 18.61 -20.83 -8.05
N PHE A 438 18.76 -21.27 -9.29
CA PHE A 438 18.69 -20.41 -10.46
C PHE A 438 17.28 -19.82 -10.65
N LEU A 439 16.23 -20.64 -10.53
CA LEU A 439 14.84 -20.15 -10.60
C LEU A 439 14.55 -19.18 -9.46
N LEU A 440 14.96 -19.49 -8.23
CA LEU A 440 14.75 -18.63 -7.07
C LEU A 440 15.44 -17.26 -7.25
N GLN A 441 16.66 -17.24 -7.79
CA GLN A 441 17.33 -15.99 -8.10
C GLN A 441 16.54 -15.17 -9.14
N LYS A 442 16.03 -15.81 -10.19
CA LYS A 442 15.21 -15.13 -11.20
C LYS A 442 13.91 -14.56 -10.61
N VAL A 443 13.22 -15.32 -9.79
CA VAL A 443 12.02 -14.85 -9.08
C VAL A 443 12.35 -13.66 -8.16
N LYS A 444 13.46 -13.71 -7.45
CA LYS A 444 13.92 -12.60 -6.60
C LYS A 444 14.22 -11.33 -7.41
N GLU A 445 14.87 -11.47 -8.57
CA GLU A 445 15.11 -10.34 -9.50
C GLU A 445 13.78 -9.74 -9.98
N ILE A 446 12.81 -10.59 -10.38
CA ILE A 446 11.49 -10.18 -10.84
C ILE A 446 10.72 -9.44 -9.74
N ASN A 447 10.73 -9.98 -8.52
CA ASN A 447 9.98 -9.46 -7.39
C ASN A 447 10.61 -8.20 -6.76
N ARG A 448 11.80 -7.78 -7.15
CA ARG A 448 12.48 -6.62 -6.57
C ARG A 448 11.62 -5.35 -6.62
N ILE A 449 10.94 -5.13 -7.76
CA ILE A 449 9.96 -4.06 -7.95
C ILE A 449 8.64 -4.71 -8.31
N SER A 450 7.90 -5.14 -7.29
CA SER A 450 6.56 -5.70 -7.40
C SER A 450 5.55 -4.80 -6.68
N GLY A 451 4.31 -4.81 -7.13
CA GLY A 451 3.26 -3.95 -6.57
C GLY A 451 2.01 -3.98 -7.43
N ALA A 452 1.27 -2.87 -7.47
CA ALA A 452 0.10 -2.74 -8.32
C ALA A 452 0.47 -2.96 -9.79
N CYS A 453 -0.41 -3.59 -10.54
CA CYS A 453 -0.27 -3.98 -11.96
C CYS A 453 0.91 -4.92 -12.26
N PHE A 454 1.76 -5.21 -11.29
CA PHE A 454 2.82 -6.22 -11.39
C PHE A 454 3.08 -6.91 -10.04
N PRO A 455 2.16 -7.78 -9.58
CA PRO A 455 2.28 -8.47 -8.29
C PRO A 455 3.46 -9.46 -8.27
N PRO A 456 3.95 -9.85 -7.06
CA PRO A 456 4.99 -10.86 -6.92
C PRO A 456 4.63 -12.17 -7.63
N VAL A 457 5.64 -12.89 -8.11
CA VAL A 457 5.46 -14.18 -8.79
C VAL A 457 4.81 -15.20 -7.85
N SER A 458 3.69 -15.78 -8.28
CA SER A 458 2.97 -16.83 -7.59
C SER A 458 3.18 -18.20 -8.26
N VAL A 459 3.40 -19.23 -7.44
CA VAL A 459 3.71 -20.59 -7.89
C VAL A 459 2.72 -21.56 -7.29
N CYS A 460 2.19 -22.47 -8.11
CA CYS A 460 1.44 -23.65 -7.69
C CYS A 460 2.34 -24.88 -7.72
N ILE A 461 2.35 -25.65 -6.64
CA ILE A 461 2.96 -26.99 -6.56
C ILE A 461 1.90 -27.95 -6.05
N GLU A 462 1.64 -28.99 -6.81
CA GLU A 462 0.67 -30.01 -6.44
C GLU A 462 1.31 -31.35 -6.13
N ASN A 463 0.50 -32.27 -5.63
CA ASN A 463 0.89 -33.67 -5.38
C ASN A 463 2.09 -33.81 -4.42
N ILE A 464 2.21 -32.91 -3.44
CA ILE A 464 3.24 -32.98 -2.41
C ILE A 464 2.90 -34.12 -1.45
N LYS A 465 3.73 -35.14 -1.44
CA LYS A 465 3.60 -36.34 -0.60
C LYS A 465 4.83 -36.50 0.30
N LYS A 466 4.74 -37.33 1.34
CA LYS A 466 5.84 -37.62 2.27
C LYS A 466 6.40 -36.36 2.92
N TYR A 467 5.56 -35.67 3.66
CA TYR A 467 5.91 -34.48 4.42
C TYR A 467 5.77 -34.72 5.93
N THR A 468 6.31 -33.81 6.70
CA THR A 468 6.11 -33.72 8.16
C THR A 468 5.49 -32.37 8.50
N ILE A 469 4.60 -32.35 9.49
CA ILE A 469 3.96 -31.12 9.95
C ILE A 469 4.63 -30.65 11.23
N LYS A 470 4.99 -29.38 11.29
CA LYS A 470 5.57 -28.73 12.47
C LYS A 470 4.73 -27.52 12.89
N LYS A 471 4.44 -27.45 14.17
CA LYS A 471 3.82 -26.28 14.79
C LYS A 471 4.93 -25.34 15.24
N LEU A 472 5.03 -24.17 14.60
CA LEU A 472 6.02 -23.15 14.98
C LEU A 472 5.40 -22.15 15.96
N SER A 473 6.23 -21.57 16.85
CA SER A 473 5.83 -20.55 17.81
C SER A 473 4.57 -20.95 18.62
N GLN A 474 4.61 -22.14 19.25
CA GLN A 474 3.49 -22.68 20.04
C GLN A 474 2.19 -22.87 19.23
N GLY A 475 2.29 -23.19 17.94
CA GLY A 475 1.14 -23.43 17.08
C GLY A 475 0.59 -22.18 16.39
N LYS A 476 1.26 -21.03 16.48
CA LYS A 476 0.87 -19.82 15.74
C LYS A 476 1.12 -19.90 14.24
N HIS A 477 1.99 -20.81 13.80
CA HIS A 477 2.36 -20.94 12.38
C HIS A 477 2.40 -22.40 11.97
N LEU A 478 1.98 -22.68 10.74
CA LEU A 478 2.10 -24.00 10.13
C LEU A 478 3.40 -24.07 9.31
N CYS A 479 4.14 -25.14 9.49
CA CYS A 479 5.23 -25.51 8.61
C CYS A 479 5.05 -26.95 8.16
N VAL A 480 4.98 -27.16 6.85
CA VAL A 480 5.03 -28.49 6.24
C VAL A 480 6.41 -28.67 5.62
N GLU A 481 7.15 -29.69 6.08
CA GLU A 481 8.51 -29.95 5.61
C GLU A 481 8.57 -31.19 4.73
N THR A 482 9.23 -31.05 3.59
CA THR A 482 9.73 -32.14 2.75
C THR A 482 11.26 -32.20 2.83
N PRO A 483 11.94 -33.23 2.31
CA PRO A 483 13.40 -33.30 2.36
C PRO A 483 14.14 -32.11 1.73
N ASP A 484 13.52 -31.43 0.78
CA ASP A 484 14.11 -30.40 -0.09
C ASP A 484 13.44 -29.01 0.00
N MET A 485 12.26 -28.91 0.64
CA MET A 485 11.51 -27.65 0.67
C MET A 485 10.62 -27.53 1.91
N LYS A 486 10.40 -26.30 2.37
CA LYS A 486 9.45 -25.94 3.43
C LYS A 486 8.27 -25.16 2.85
N PHE A 487 7.08 -25.43 3.38
CA PHE A 487 5.84 -24.74 3.07
C PHE A 487 5.32 -24.10 4.35
N LEU A 488 5.19 -22.77 4.37
CA LEU A 488 4.93 -21.99 5.57
C LEU A 488 3.60 -21.22 5.46
N VAL A 489 2.83 -21.22 6.54
CA VAL A 489 1.69 -20.29 6.73
C VAL A 489 1.88 -19.57 8.05
N TRP A 490 1.95 -18.25 7.99
CA TRP A 490 2.03 -17.41 9.18
C TRP A 490 0.63 -17.16 9.77
N ASN A 491 0.53 -17.05 11.10
CA ASN A 491 -0.72 -16.80 11.84
C ASN A 491 -1.84 -17.82 11.53
N PHE A 492 -1.46 -19.09 11.46
CA PHE A 492 -2.35 -20.21 11.14
C PHE A 492 -3.17 -20.65 12.35
N ASN A 493 -4.49 -20.81 12.17
CA ASN A 493 -5.42 -21.19 13.23
C ASN A 493 -6.41 -22.32 12.86
N LYS A 494 -6.34 -22.85 11.62
CA LYS A 494 -7.25 -23.89 11.11
C LYS A 494 -6.63 -25.27 11.19
N TRP A 495 -6.18 -25.67 12.38
CA TRP A 495 -5.47 -26.94 12.59
C TRP A 495 -6.31 -28.17 12.28
N GLU A 496 -7.64 -28.05 12.30
CA GLU A 496 -8.60 -29.09 11.90
C GLU A 496 -8.54 -29.43 10.41
N ASP A 497 -8.08 -28.52 9.57
CA ASP A 497 -7.95 -28.73 8.13
C ASP A 497 -6.62 -29.41 7.76
N VAL A 498 -5.71 -29.59 8.71
CA VAL A 498 -4.37 -30.16 8.47
C VAL A 498 -4.43 -31.68 8.50
N CYS A 499 -3.90 -32.31 7.46
CA CYS A 499 -3.81 -33.75 7.35
C CYS A 499 -2.34 -34.21 7.44
N GLU A 500 -2.02 -35.05 8.42
CA GLU A 500 -0.66 -35.60 8.60
C GLU A 500 -0.32 -36.66 7.54
N GLU A 501 -1.33 -37.39 7.05
CA GLU A 501 -1.18 -38.39 6.01
C GLU A 501 -2.07 -38.07 4.82
N GLY A 502 -1.47 -37.53 3.74
CA GLY A 502 -2.25 -37.11 2.59
C GLY A 502 -1.39 -36.51 1.48
N ILE A 503 -2.06 -35.75 0.65
CA ILE A 503 -1.45 -34.99 -0.44
C ILE A 503 -1.69 -33.51 -0.15
N LEU A 504 -0.63 -32.70 -0.14
CA LEU A 504 -0.73 -31.25 -0.08
C LEU A 504 -0.64 -30.68 -1.49
N HIS A 505 -1.53 -29.73 -1.80
CA HIS A 505 -1.46 -28.83 -2.93
C HIS A 505 -1.30 -27.42 -2.38
N ALA A 506 -0.38 -26.64 -2.92
CA ALA A 506 -0.03 -25.33 -2.37
C ALA A 506 0.18 -24.29 -3.46
N VAL A 507 -0.27 -23.05 -3.19
CA VAL A 507 -0.01 -21.87 -3.99
C VAL A 507 0.63 -20.79 -3.11
N GLY A 508 1.67 -20.13 -3.61
CA GLY A 508 2.33 -19.04 -2.89
C GLY A 508 3.60 -18.56 -3.54
N GLY A 509 4.26 -17.62 -2.88
CA GLY A 509 5.58 -17.13 -3.27
C GLY A 509 6.69 -18.11 -2.89
N ILE A 510 7.69 -18.23 -3.74
CA ILE A 510 8.87 -19.08 -3.50
C ILE A 510 10.10 -18.22 -3.20
N ASP A 511 10.91 -18.69 -2.25
CA ASP A 511 12.13 -18.01 -1.82
C ASP A 511 13.14 -19.03 -1.24
N GLU A 512 14.31 -18.56 -0.88
CA GLU A 512 15.35 -19.32 -0.17
C GLU A 512 15.48 -18.77 1.27
N SER A 513 15.32 -19.65 2.25
CA SER A 513 15.62 -19.29 3.64
C SER A 513 17.05 -19.71 4.02
N PHE A 514 17.74 -18.82 4.73
CA PHE A 514 19.04 -19.11 5.31
C PHE A 514 18.94 -19.10 6.83
N PHE A 515 19.06 -20.28 7.45
CA PHE A 515 18.97 -20.42 8.89
C PHE A 515 20.03 -21.38 9.41
N MET A 516 20.78 -20.97 10.45
CA MET A 516 21.87 -21.76 11.06
C MET A 516 22.88 -22.32 10.05
N GLY A 517 23.28 -21.52 9.06
CA GLY A 517 24.23 -21.94 8.04
C GLY A 517 23.68 -22.85 6.93
N LYS A 518 22.37 -23.18 6.98
CA LYS A 518 21.72 -24.03 5.98
C LYS A 518 20.78 -23.22 5.11
N ARG A 519 20.92 -23.35 3.79
CA ARG A 519 19.96 -22.85 2.80
C ARG A 519 18.85 -23.89 2.59
N THR A 520 17.62 -23.45 2.54
CA THR A 520 16.46 -24.30 2.30
C THR A 520 15.46 -23.55 1.44
N ASN A 521 15.02 -24.19 0.36
CA ASN A 521 13.93 -23.65 -0.45
C ASN A 521 12.65 -23.59 0.40
N GLN A 522 11.90 -22.52 0.25
CA GLN A 522 10.63 -22.36 0.95
C GLN A 522 9.54 -21.79 0.04
N MET A 523 8.29 -22.09 0.39
CA MET A 523 7.11 -21.43 -0.15
C MET A 523 6.35 -20.78 1.01
N LEU A 524 6.05 -19.51 0.88
CA LEU A 524 5.06 -18.86 1.74
C LEU A 524 3.69 -19.10 1.12
N MET A 525 2.94 -20.04 1.70
CA MET A 525 1.63 -20.44 1.19
C MET A 525 0.61 -19.32 1.40
N GLN A 526 -0.06 -18.94 0.31
CA GLN A 526 -1.20 -18.03 0.28
C GLN A 526 -2.52 -18.82 0.31
N ASP A 527 -2.52 -19.96 -0.39
CA ASP A 527 -3.63 -20.90 -0.41
C ASP A 527 -3.13 -22.34 -0.50
N PHE A 528 -3.87 -23.29 0.08
CA PHE A 528 -3.47 -24.69 0.08
C PHE A 528 -4.66 -25.62 0.36
N ILE A 529 -4.51 -26.88 -0.06
CA ILE A 529 -5.51 -27.95 0.12
C ILE A 529 -4.78 -29.20 0.60
N PHE A 530 -5.24 -29.78 1.71
CA PHE A 530 -4.90 -31.13 2.12
C PHE A 530 -5.97 -32.12 1.60
N GLN A 531 -5.53 -33.12 0.85
CA GLN A 531 -6.37 -34.25 0.45
C GLN A 531 -5.98 -35.47 1.26
N PRO A 532 -6.85 -36.04 2.12
CA PRO A 532 -6.58 -37.28 2.81
C PRO A 532 -6.32 -38.42 1.80
N THR A 533 -5.34 -39.26 2.09
CA THR A 533 -5.13 -40.49 1.29
C THR A 533 -6.37 -41.38 1.46
N PRO A 534 -7.00 -41.88 0.39
CA PRO A 534 -8.10 -42.84 0.52
C PRO A 534 -7.65 -44.01 1.37
N LYS A 535 -8.35 -44.29 2.47
CA LYS A 535 -8.11 -45.53 3.23
C LYS A 535 -8.46 -46.68 2.29
N VAL A 536 -7.45 -47.43 1.87
CA VAL A 536 -7.68 -48.72 1.20
C VAL A 536 -8.32 -49.63 2.23
N THR A 537 -9.62 -49.76 2.22
CA THR A 537 -10.32 -50.84 2.92
C THR A 537 -9.88 -52.12 2.25
N ALA A 538 -8.97 -52.83 2.90
CA ALA A 538 -8.61 -54.16 2.48
C ALA A 538 -9.90 -55.01 2.53
N LEU A 539 -10.40 -55.36 1.39
CA LEU A 539 -11.42 -56.41 1.26
C LEU A 539 -10.70 -57.74 1.48
N TRP A 540 -10.77 -58.24 2.70
CA TRP A 540 -10.46 -59.63 3.04
C TRP A 540 -11.78 -60.43 3.02
#